data_798d325fc4f1fe57b49005cf0cad9339
#
_entry.id   798d325fc4f1fe57b49005cf0cad9339
#
_cell.length_a   1.000
_cell.length_b   1.000
_cell.length_c   1.000
_cell.angle_alpha   90.00
_cell.angle_beta   90.00
_cell.angle_gamma   90.00
#
_symmetry.space_group_name_H-M   'P 1'
#
loop_
_entity.id
_entity.type
_entity.pdbx_description
1 polymer ?
#
loop_
_entity_poly.entity_id
_entity_poly.type
_entity_poly.pdbx_seq_one_letter_code
_entity_poly.pdbx_strand_id
1 'polypeptide(L)'
;PVYGTLKPVRTWNPVIINFKHLWQLLKDAWHAERYFDKIRIWFMPTGWRPADVKEKFPLLEVTNPAKQLKYNTNNSRWLFAYSWTQLVITHLLLFHLLIIFSNQSNAMNYLYAVVLLLSVFSFTSMLDNNNYAFFAELLKAGLVFALLSIQDLSWYGLQGISVYLFITYIIFSLVLTFY
;
A
#
# COMPACT_ATOMS: atom_id res chain seq x y z
N PRO A 1 -20.47 -6.62 -23.45
CA PRO A 1 -19.22 -7.00 -22.80
C PRO A 1 -19.28 -6.62 -21.33
N VAL A 2 -18.93 -7.55 -20.46
CA VAL A 2 -18.85 -7.31 -19.02
C VAL A 2 -17.42 -6.95 -18.71
N TYR A 3 -17.21 -5.73 -18.20
CA TYR A 3 -15.90 -5.23 -17.78
C TYR A 3 -15.74 -5.39 -16.28
N GLY A 4 -14.53 -5.71 -15.83
CA GLY A 4 -14.19 -5.82 -14.43
C GLY A 4 -13.28 -7.00 -14.11
N THR A 5 -12.94 -7.16 -12.84
CA THR A 5 -12.15 -8.29 -12.36
C THR A 5 -13.06 -9.49 -12.06
N LEU A 6 -12.68 -10.69 -12.50
CA LEU A 6 -13.40 -11.94 -12.17
C LEU A 6 -13.44 -12.19 -10.65
N LYS A 7 -12.46 -11.70 -9.91
CA LYS A 7 -12.39 -11.81 -8.46
C LYS A 7 -12.75 -10.48 -7.81
N PRO A 8 -13.64 -10.47 -6.81
CA PRO A 8 -14.03 -9.23 -6.16
C PRO A 8 -12.82 -8.60 -5.45
N VAL A 9 -12.62 -7.30 -5.68
CA VAL A 9 -11.65 -6.50 -4.95
C VAL A 9 -12.38 -5.83 -3.80
N ARG A 10 -11.92 -6.05 -2.56
CA ARG A 10 -12.50 -5.50 -1.34
C ARG A 10 -11.43 -4.75 -0.55
N THR A 11 -10.82 -3.76 -1.17
CA THR A 11 -9.84 -2.88 -0.55
C THR A 11 -9.65 -1.63 -1.41
N TRP A 12 -9.42 -0.50 -0.78
CA TRP A 12 -9.00 0.75 -1.41
C TRP A 12 -7.47 0.83 -1.54
N ASN A 13 -6.74 -0.08 -0.88
CA ASN A 13 -5.29 -0.03 -0.82
C ASN A 13 -4.66 -0.55 -2.11
N PRO A 14 -4.01 0.33 -2.92
CA PRO A 14 -3.42 -0.04 -4.20
C PRO A 14 -2.24 -1.01 -4.04
N VAL A 15 -1.52 -0.94 -2.94
CA VAL A 15 -0.41 -1.87 -2.65
C VAL A 15 -0.96 -3.28 -2.47
N ILE A 16 -2.00 -3.45 -1.65
CA ILE A 16 -2.64 -4.76 -1.45
C ILE A 16 -3.21 -5.30 -2.76
N ILE A 17 -3.84 -4.45 -3.58
CA ILE A 17 -4.40 -4.87 -4.89
C ILE A 17 -3.30 -5.41 -5.80
N ASN A 18 -2.17 -4.69 -5.91
CA ASN A 18 -1.07 -5.08 -6.78
C ASN A 18 -0.39 -6.39 -6.34
N PHE A 19 -0.26 -6.61 -5.03
CA PHE A 19 0.34 -7.84 -4.50
C PHE A 19 -0.65 -8.99 -4.33
N LYS A 20 -1.96 -8.77 -4.53
CA LYS A 20 -3.01 -9.78 -4.33
C LYS A 20 -2.78 -11.03 -5.17
N HIS A 21 -2.37 -10.88 -6.43
CA HIS A 21 -2.09 -12.01 -7.31
C HIS A 21 -0.88 -12.82 -6.84
N LEU A 22 0.22 -12.14 -6.53
CA LEU A 22 1.43 -12.78 -6.00
C LEU A 22 1.13 -13.54 -4.69
N TRP A 23 0.36 -12.92 -3.80
CA TRP A 23 -0.07 -13.55 -2.56
C TRP A 23 -0.93 -14.79 -2.78
N GLN A 24 -1.78 -14.77 -3.81
CA GLN A 24 -2.56 -15.94 -4.21
C GLN A 24 -1.67 -17.07 -4.74
N LEU A 25 -0.67 -16.74 -5.56
CA LEU A 25 0.31 -17.73 -6.05
C LEU A 25 1.08 -18.38 -4.90
N LEU A 26 1.54 -17.59 -3.93
CA LEU A 26 2.24 -18.09 -2.74
C LEU A 26 1.35 -19.04 -1.93
N LYS A 27 0.08 -18.67 -1.70
CA LYS A 27 -0.88 -19.54 -1.01
C LYS A 27 -1.13 -20.84 -1.77
N ASP A 28 -1.36 -20.75 -3.07
CA ASP A 28 -1.63 -21.91 -3.90
C ASP A 28 -0.41 -22.84 -3.98
N ALA A 29 0.81 -22.30 -4.08
CA ALA A 29 2.05 -23.05 -3.99
C ALA A 29 2.22 -23.75 -2.62
N TRP A 30 1.86 -23.05 -1.54
CA TRP A 30 1.93 -23.63 -0.19
C TRP A 30 0.97 -24.81 -0.01
N HIS A 31 -0.28 -24.69 -0.52
CA HIS A 31 -1.33 -25.67 -0.36
C HIS A 31 -1.25 -26.84 -1.37
N ALA A 32 -0.48 -26.70 -2.45
CA ALA A 32 -0.30 -27.78 -3.43
C ALA A 32 0.31 -29.02 -2.77
N GLU A 33 -0.30 -30.19 -2.98
CA GLU A 33 0.19 -31.47 -2.41
C GLU A 33 1.46 -31.97 -3.13
N ARG A 34 1.52 -31.77 -4.46
CA ARG A 34 2.65 -32.24 -5.27
C ARG A 34 3.77 -31.18 -5.28
N TYR A 35 4.98 -31.58 -4.93
CA TYR A 35 6.17 -30.69 -4.98
C TYR A 35 6.39 -30.07 -6.36
N PHE A 36 6.14 -30.83 -7.42
CA PHE A 36 6.27 -30.35 -8.79
C PHE A 36 5.31 -29.17 -9.08
N ASP A 37 4.08 -29.24 -8.58
CA ASP A 37 3.07 -28.19 -8.78
C ASP A 37 3.41 -26.89 -7.99
N LYS A 38 4.14 -27.00 -6.86
CA LYS A 38 4.66 -25.84 -6.11
C LYS A 38 5.63 -24.99 -6.93
N ILE A 39 6.40 -25.63 -7.78
CA ILE A 39 7.36 -24.96 -8.68
C ILE A 39 6.65 -24.52 -9.96
N ARG A 40 5.85 -25.41 -10.53
CA ARG A 40 5.17 -25.22 -11.80
C ARG A 40 4.24 -24.00 -11.83
N ILE A 41 3.59 -23.67 -10.70
CA ILE A 41 2.67 -22.54 -10.59
C ILE A 41 3.30 -21.21 -10.98
N TRP A 42 4.61 -21.04 -10.81
CA TRP A 42 5.33 -19.80 -11.13
C TRP A 42 5.56 -19.60 -12.63
N PHE A 43 5.47 -20.66 -13.41
CA PHE A 43 5.74 -20.67 -14.85
C PHE A 43 4.48 -20.89 -15.70
N MET A 44 3.35 -21.14 -15.06
CA MET A 44 2.08 -21.37 -15.76
C MET A 44 1.36 -20.06 -16.12
N PRO A 45 0.48 -20.09 -17.14
CA PRO A 45 -0.34 -18.95 -17.51
C PRO A 45 -1.14 -18.41 -16.32
N THR A 46 -1.40 -17.10 -16.32
CA THR A 46 -2.19 -16.42 -15.27
C THR A 46 -3.54 -17.11 -15.09
N GLY A 47 -3.87 -17.42 -13.83
CA GLY A 47 -5.12 -18.12 -13.49
C GLY A 47 -5.03 -19.64 -13.44
N TRP A 48 -3.88 -20.25 -13.86
CA TRP A 48 -3.65 -21.66 -13.64
C TRP A 48 -3.48 -21.95 -12.15
N ARG A 49 -4.09 -23.04 -11.70
CA ARG A 49 -3.97 -23.54 -10.31
C ARG A 49 -3.94 -25.07 -10.35
N PRO A 50 -3.19 -25.75 -9.43
CA PRO A 50 -3.26 -27.19 -9.26
C PRO A 50 -4.69 -27.69 -9.05
N ALA A 51 -5.01 -28.88 -9.54
CA ALA A 51 -6.36 -29.43 -9.45
C ALA A 51 -6.82 -29.64 -8.00
N ASP A 52 -5.95 -30.18 -7.16
CA ASP A 52 -6.13 -30.38 -5.72
C ASP A 52 -6.42 -29.05 -4.97
N VAL A 53 -5.69 -27.99 -5.35
CA VAL A 53 -5.90 -26.65 -4.76
C VAL A 53 -7.21 -26.01 -5.24
N LYS A 54 -7.61 -26.23 -6.50
CA LYS A 54 -8.89 -25.73 -7.01
C LYS A 54 -10.08 -26.35 -6.27
N GLU A 55 -9.99 -27.65 -6.02
CA GLU A 55 -11.05 -28.41 -5.35
C GLU A 55 -11.17 -28.06 -3.88
N LYS A 56 -10.03 -28.05 -3.16
CA LYS A 56 -9.99 -27.82 -1.69
C LYS A 56 -10.16 -26.34 -1.31
N PHE A 57 -9.68 -25.43 -2.15
CA PHE A 57 -9.67 -23.99 -1.89
C PHE A 57 -10.28 -23.21 -3.08
N PRO A 58 -11.60 -23.34 -3.33
CA PRO A 58 -12.26 -22.63 -4.42
C PRO A 58 -12.17 -21.11 -4.21
N LEU A 59 -11.91 -20.38 -5.30
CA LEU A 59 -11.91 -18.93 -5.29
C LEU A 59 -13.31 -18.38 -5.55
N LEU A 60 -13.66 -17.32 -4.83
CA LEU A 60 -14.86 -16.55 -5.10
C LEU A 60 -14.73 -15.87 -6.45
N GLU A 61 -15.56 -16.24 -7.41
CA GLU A 61 -15.65 -15.61 -8.72
C GLU A 61 -16.95 -14.82 -8.84
N VAL A 62 -16.89 -13.71 -9.56
CA VAL A 62 -18.06 -12.89 -9.84
C VAL A 62 -18.83 -13.53 -11.00
N THR A 63 -19.92 -14.23 -10.70
CA THR A 63 -20.79 -14.86 -11.71
C THR A 63 -21.69 -13.86 -12.40
N ASN A 64 -22.16 -12.83 -11.71
CA ASN A 64 -23.01 -11.77 -12.26
C ASN A 64 -22.53 -10.39 -11.80
N PRO A 65 -21.73 -9.69 -12.63
CA PRO A 65 -21.21 -8.36 -12.29
C PRO A 65 -22.28 -7.29 -12.10
N ALA A 66 -23.44 -7.41 -12.74
CA ALA A 66 -24.53 -6.45 -12.60
C ALA A 66 -25.17 -6.48 -11.20
N LYS A 67 -25.07 -7.63 -10.50
CA LYS A 67 -25.60 -7.81 -9.14
C LYS A 67 -24.53 -7.63 -8.07
N GLN A 68 -23.28 -7.39 -8.46
CA GLN A 68 -22.19 -7.21 -7.52
C GLN A 68 -22.35 -5.89 -6.77
N LEU A 69 -22.46 -5.95 -5.45
CA LEU A 69 -22.39 -4.78 -4.60
C LEU A 69 -20.97 -4.17 -4.68
N LYS A 70 -20.91 -2.88 -5.00
CA LYS A 70 -19.64 -2.15 -4.98
C LYS A 70 -19.07 -2.16 -3.57
N TYR A 71 -17.75 -2.37 -3.47
CA TYR A 71 -17.06 -2.24 -2.20
C TYR A 71 -17.17 -0.80 -1.71
N ASN A 72 -17.69 -0.64 -0.52
CA ASN A 72 -17.78 0.64 0.17
C ASN A 72 -17.60 0.42 1.67
N THR A 73 -16.87 1.32 2.29
CA THR A 73 -16.68 1.39 3.74
C THR A 73 -17.41 2.62 4.25
N ASN A 74 -18.17 2.48 5.35
CA ASN A 74 -18.90 3.61 5.95
C ASN A 74 -17.91 4.52 6.70
N ASN A 75 -17.22 5.37 5.96
CA ASN A 75 -16.23 6.26 6.50
C ASN A 75 -16.83 7.63 6.86
N SER A 76 -16.31 8.24 7.93
CA SER A 76 -16.70 9.59 8.32
C SER A 76 -16.22 10.63 7.30
N ARG A 77 -16.89 11.78 7.23
CA ARG A 77 -16.46 12.90 6.39
C ARG A 77 -15.07 13.40 6.77
N TRP A 78 -14.72 13.33 8.04
CA TRP A 78 -13.40 13.70 8.54
C TRP A 78 -12.30 12.77 8.03
N LEU A 79 -12.57 11.46 7.98
CA LEU A 79 -11.62 10.51 7.43
C LEU A 79 -11.40 10.74 5.93
N PHE A 80 -12.44 11.09 5.17
CA PHE A 80 -12.28 11.49 3.77
C PHE A 80 -11.43 12.76 3.64
N ALA A 81 -11.71 13.81 4.42
CA ALA A 81 -10.93 15.04 4.39
C ALA A 81 -9.46 14.79 4.74
N TYR A 82 -9.22 14.00 5.77
CA TYR A 82 -7.87 13.57 6.16
C TYR A 82 -7.17 12.80 5.02
N SER A 83 -7.85 11.85 4.40
CA SER A 83 -7.28 11.05 3.29
C SER A 83 -6.94 11.91 2.07
N TRP A 84 -7.76 12.92 1.75
CA TRP A 84 -7.44 13.91 0.72
C TRP A 84 -6.21 14.73 1.08
N THR A 85 -6.08 15.17 2.34
CA THR A 85 -4.89 15.89 2.81
C THR A 85 -3.63 15.02 2.67
N GLN A 86 -3.71 13.75 3.09
CA GLN A 86 -2.61 12.78 2.92
C GLN A 86 -2.23 12.59 1.45
N LEU A 87 -3.23 12.47 0.58
CA LEU A 87 -3.01 12.33 -0.86
C LEU A 87 -2.27 13.54 -1.43
N VAL A 88 -2.71 14.76 -1.11
CA VAL A 88 -2.08 16.00 -1.58
C VAL A 88 -0.64 16.10 -1.09
N ILE A 89 -0.39 15.89 0.21
CA ILE A 89 0.96 15.96 0.77
C ILE A 89 1.86 14.90 0.15
N THR A 90 1.36 13.67 -0.03
CA THR A 90 2.12 12.59 -0.68
C THR A 90 2.51 12.97 -2.12
N HIS A 91 1.62 13.65 -2.87
CA HIS A 91 1.96 14.13 -4.21
C HIS A 91 2.99 15.27 -4.19
N LEU A 92 2.90 16.20 -3.24
CA LEU A 92 3.92 17.24 -3.08
C LEU A 92 5.29 16.64 -2.77
N LEU A 93 5.34 15.65 -1.88
CA LEU A 93 6.56 14.91 -1.56
C LEU A 93 7.08 14.12 -2.78
N LEU A 94 6.20 13.53 -3.60
CA LEU A 94 6.59 12.85 -4.83
C LEU A 94 7.23 13.85 -5.82
N PHE A 95 6.62 15.01 -6.04
CA PHE A 95 7.21 16.05 -6.90
C PHE A 95 8.56 16.53 -6.36
N HIS A 96 8.68 16.71 -5.05
CA HIS A 96 9.96 17.03 -4.42
C HIS A 96 11.01 15.96 -4.70
N LEU A 97 10.68 14.66 -4.52
CA LEU A 97 11.59 13.57 -4.85
C LEU A 97 12.03 13.62 -6.32
N LEU A 98 11.11 13.87 -7.26
CA LEU A 98 11.44 13.95 -8.68
C LEU A 98 12.41 15.09 -9.00
N ILE A 99 12.26 16.24 -8.33
CA ILE A 99 13.17 17.39 -8.52
C ILE A 99 14.58 17.06 -8.03
N ILE A 100 14.72 16.37 -6.89
CA ILE A 100 16.02 16.12 -6.28
C ILE A 100 16.65 14.80 -6.71
N PHE A 101 15.96 13.98 -7.49
CA PHE A 101 16.29 12.59 -7.79
C PHE A 101 17.73 12.40 -8.29
N SER A 102 18.18 13.28 -9.18
CA SER A 102 19.54 13.23 -9.75
C SER A 102 20.64 13.67 -8.77
N ASN A 103 20.28 14.40 -7.72
CA ASN A 103 21.22 14.97 -6.76
C ASN A 103 21.44 14.07 -5.53
N GLN A 104 20.73 12.95 -5.46
CA GLN A 104 20.78 12.03 -4.34
C GLN A 104 21.35 10.66 -4.74
N SER A 105 21.89 9.93 -3.78
CA SER A 105 22.27 8.55 -4.02
C SER A 105 21.04 7.66 -4.23
N ASN A 106 21.20 6.57 -4.99
CA ASN A 106 20.11 5.63 -5.23
C ASN A 106 19.51 5.10 -3.93
N ALA A 107 20.34 4.82 -2.92
CA ALA A 107 19.85 4.36 -1.62
C ALA A 107 18.93 5.38 -0.94
N MET A 108 19.30 6.67 -0.95
CA MET A 108 18.46 7.74 -0.39
C MET A 108 17.15 7.90 -1.17
N ASN A 109 17.21 7.83 -2.49
CA ASN A 109 16.00 7.85 -3.33
C ASN A 109 15.05 6.69 -3.01
N TYR A 110 15.57 5.47 -2.80
CA TYR A 110 14.74 4.32 -2.41
C TYR A 110 14.15 4.50 -1.02
N LEU A 111 14.90 5.02 -0.05
CA LEU A 111 14.37 5.28 1.29
C LEU A 111 13.25 6.33 1.27
N TYR A 112 13.40 7.38 0.48
CA TYR A 112 12.33 8.35 0.27
C TYR A 112 11.09 7.70 -0.39
N ALA A 113 11.30 6.89 -1.43
CA ALA A 113 10.20 6.18 -2.09
C ALA A 113 9.46 5.23 -1.13
N VAL A 114 10.16 4.60 -0.18
CA VAL A 114 9.53 3.79 0.88
C VAL A 114 8.65 4.65 1.78
N VAL A 115 9.07 5.88 2.14
CA VAL A 115 8.22 6.82 2.91
C VAL A 115 6.93 7.14 2.15
N LEU A 116 7.01 7.40 0.83
CA LEU A 116 5.84 7.63 -0.02
C LEU A 116 4.93 6.39 -0.08
N LEU A 117 5.50 5.21 -0.25
CA LEU A 117 4.76 3.95 -0.29
C LEU A 117 4.03 3.70 1.04
N LEU A 118 4.70 3.92 2.17
CA LEU A 118 4.09 3.79 3.50
C LEU A 118 2.98 4.82 3.71
N SER A 119 3.12 6.04 3.19
CA SER A 119 2.07 7.07 3.24
C SER A 119 0.82 6.61 2.48
N VAL A 120 0.97 6.14 1.24
CA VAL A 120 -0.14 5.61 0.43
C VAL A 120 -0.78 4.41 1.12
N PHE A 121 0.03 3.48 1.61
CA PHE A 121 -0.45 2.29 2.31
C PHE A 121 -1.25 2.65 3.56
N SER A 122 -0.75 3.60 4.37
CA SER A 122 -1.38 4.02 5.62
C SER A 122 -2.77 4.62 5.38
N PHE A 123 -2.88 5.72 4.61
CA PHE A 123 -4.18 6.40 4.47
C PHE A 123 -5.21 5.55 3.70
N THR A 124 -4.78 4.70 2.76
CA THR A 124 -5.70 3.80 2.05
C THR A 124 -6.14 2.63 2.93
N SER A 125 -5.29 2.15 3.85
CA SER A 125 -5.68 1.16 4.86
C SER A 125 -6.66 1.73 5.89
N MET A 126 -6.54 3.03 6.24
CA MET A 126 -7.54 3.71 7.06
C MET A 126 -8.91 3.75 6.38
N LEU A 127 -8.97 4.00 5.07
CA LEU A 127 -10.22 3.93 4.31
C LEU A 127 -10.85 2.54 4.32
N ASP A 128 -10.05 1.49 4.47
CA ASP A 128 -10.50 0.10 4.63
C ASP A 128 -10.88 -0.25 6.09
N ASN A 129 -10.76 0.69 7.04
CA ASN A 129 -10.90 0.45 8.49
C ASN A 129 -9.97 -0.68 8.98
N ASN A 130 -8.73 -0.70 8.49
CA ASN A 130 -7.78 -1.77 8.75
C ASN A 130 -6.67 -1.29 9.71
N ASN A 131 -6.44 -2.05 10.78
CA ASN A 131 -5.42 -1.75 11.80
C ASN A 131 -3.97 -1.70 11.24
N TYR A 132 -3.73 -2.24 10.04
CA TYR A 132 -2.42 -2.09 9.38
C TYR A 132 -2.06 -0.63 9.09
N ALA A 133 -3.04 0.27 9.03
CA ALA A 133 -2.81 1.70 8.88
C ALA A 133 -1.89 2.25 9.98
N PHE A 134 -2.16 1.91 11.24
CA PHE A 134 -1.37 2.35 12.38
C PHE A 134 0.09 1.84 12.31
N PHE A 135 0.28 0.56 11.99
CA PHE A 135 1.64 0.01 11.88
C PHE A 135 2.43 0.63 10.73
N ALA A 136 1.78 0.91 9.61
CA ALA A 136 2.42 1.60 8.49
C ALA A 136 2.80 3.04 8.86
N GLU A 137 1.93 3.75 9.59
CA GLU A 137 2.17 5.11 10.04
C GLU A 137 3.31 5.17 11.05
N LEU A 138 3.37 4.23 11.99
CA LEU A 138 4.45 4.10 12.96
C LEU A 138 5.79 3.83 12.26
N LEU A 139 5.80 2.92 11.29
CA LEU A 139 7.01 2.61 10.52
C LEU A 139 7.46 3.82 9.68
N LYS A 140 6.51 4.52 9.05
CA LYS A 140 6.77 5.77 8.31
C LYS A 140 7.40 6.82 9.22
N ALA A 141 6.79 7.07 10.38
CA ALA A 141 7.31 8.06 11.34
C ALA A 141 8.72 7.69 11.81
N GLY A 142 8.95 6.44 12.18
CA GLY A 142 10.28 5.94 12.58
C GLY A 142 11.32 6.14 11.48
N LEU A 143 10.99 5.80 10.22
CA LEU A 143 11.89 5.99 9.09
C LEU A 143 12.16 7.47 8.81
N VAL A 144 11.15 8.34 8.88
CA VAL A 144 11.32 9.80 8.69
C VAL A 144 12.23 10.37 9.77
N PHE A 145 12.02 10.04 11.05
CA PHE A 145 12.87 10.54 12.13
C PHE A 145 14.31 10.01 12.03
N ALA A 146 14.50 8.76 11.63
CA ALA A 146 15.84 8.22 11.38
C ALA A 146 16.55 8.98 10.24
N LEU A 147 15.84 9.26 9.14
CA LEU A 147 16.39 10.01 8.01
C LEU A 147 16.71 11.47 8.39
N LEU A 148 15.85 12.13 9.16
CA LEU A 148 16.11 13.48 9.68
C LEU A 148 17.34 13.51 10.59
N SER A 149 17.55 12.48 11.42
CA SER A 149 18.73 12.37 12.27
C SER A 149 20.02 12.19 11.48
N ILE A 150 19.99 11.41 10.39
CA ILE A 150 21.15 11.19 9.50
C ILE A 150 21.49 12.45 8.69
N GLN A 151 20.48 13.29 8.39
CA GLN A 151 20.61 14.47 7.54
C GLN A 151 20.67 15.79 8.36
N ASP A 152 21.07 15.77 9.60
CA ASP A 152 21.21 16.95 10.49
C ASP A 152 19.96 17.85 10.50
N LEU A 153 18.80 17.24 10.78
CA LEU A 153 17.47 17.88 10.74
C LEU A 153 17.15 18.54 9.39
N SER A 154 17.59 17.95 8.31
CA SER A 154 17.24 18.31 6.95
C SER A 154 16.39 17.19 6.31
N TRP A 155 15.40 17.54 5.51
CA TRP A 155 14.68 16.58 4.71
C TRP A 155 15.08 16.75 3.25
N TYR A 156 16.11 16.02 2.84
CA TYR A 156 16.60 16.01 1.45
C TYR A 156 16.80 17.42 0.86
N GLY A 157 17.46 18.29 1.62
CA GLY A 157 17.72 19.67 1.25
C GLY A 157 16.70 20.69 1.74
N LEU A 158 15.51 20.26 2.18
CA LEU A 158 14.58 21.15 2.89
C LEU A 158 15.11 21.41 4.31
N GLN A 159 15.13 22.67 4.73
CA GLN A 159 15.63 23.11 6.03
C GLN A 159 14.71 24.18 6.65
N GLY A 160 14.97 24.51 7.91
CA GLY A 160 14.25 25.55 8.62
C GLY A 160 12.76 25.23 8.79
N ILE A 161 11.91 26.20 8.54
CA ILE A 161 10.48 26.11 8.81
C ILE A 161 9.79 24.96 8.05
N SER A 162 10.27 24.62 6.85
CA SER A 162 9.72 23.53 6.04
C SER A 162 9.85 22.16 6.71
N VAL A 163 11.00 21.92 7.40
CA VAL A 163 11.22 20.68 8.13
C VAL A 163 10.35 20.62 9.37
N TYR A 164 10.18 21.72 10.10
CA TYR A 164 9.32 21.75 11.28
C TYR A 164 7.85 21.51 10.90
N LEU A 165 7.39 22.08 9.79
CA LEU A 165 6.03 21.81 9.26
C LEU A 165 5.90 20.32 8.89
N PHE A 166 6.93 19.73 8.26
CA PHE A 166 6.91 18.31 7.91
C PHE A 166 6.90 17.42 9.16
N ILE A 167 7.72 17.71 10.18
CA ILE A 167 7.70 16.99 11.46
C ILE A 167 6.32 17.07 12.12
N THR A 168 5.75 18.28 12.18
CA THR A 168 4.41 18.49 12.75
C THR A 168 3.37 17.66 12.00
N TYR A 169 3.44 17.62 10.67
CA TYR A 169 2.58 16.77 9.85
C TYR A 169 2.73 15.28 10.19
N ILE A 170 3.96 14.76 10.32
CA ILE A 170 4.21 13.36 10.65
C ILE A 170 3.65 13.00 12.03
N ILE A 171 3.85 13.84 13.04
CA ILE A 171 3.32 13.62 14.40
C ILE A 171 1.78 13.66 14.37
N PHE A 172 1.19 14.66 13.72
CA PHE A 172 -0.26 14.79 13.60
C PHE A 172 -0.89 13.60 12.88
N SER A 173 -0.26 13.14 11.80
CA SER A 173 -0.68 11.97 11.05
C SER A 173 -0.67 10.70 11.91
N LEU A 174 0.39 10.49 12.70
CA LEU A 174 0.49 9.36 13.61
C LEU A 174 -0.60 9.40 14.69
N VAL A 175 -0.84 10.56 15.30
CA VAL A 175 -1.87 10.74 16.33
C VAL A 175 -3.26 10.45 15.78
N LEU A 176 -3.60 10.99 14.60
CA LEU A 176 -4.91 10.76 13.97
C LEU A 176 -5.14 9.30 13.56
N THR A 177 -4.08 8.58 13.24
CA THR A 177 -4.21 7.16 12.86
C THR A 177 -4.38 6.25 14.09
N PHE A 178 -4.05 6.75 15.28
CA PHE A 178 -4.23 6.03 16.55
C PHE A 178 -5.69 6.09 17.05
N TYR A 179 -6.42 7.15 16.72
CA TYR A 179 -7.84 7.35 17.08
C TYR A 179 -8.79 6.76 16.05
#